data_59a7fbddd5218cfd845b22d7b8046d49
#
_entry.id   59a7fbddd5218cfd845b22d7b8046d49
#
_cell.length_a   1.000
_cell.length_b   1.000
_cell.length_c   1.000
_cell.angle_alpha   90.00
_cell.angle_beta   90.00
_cell.angle_gamma   90.00
#
_symmetry.space_group_name_H-M   'P 1'
#
loop_
_entity.id
_entity.type
_entity.pdbx_description
1 polymer ?
#
loop_
_entity_poly.entity_id
_entity_poly.type
_entity_poly.pdbx_seq_one_letter_code
_entity_poly.pdbx_strand_id
1 'polypeptide(L)'
;MSLLLAEIIVLPILLPLFTGALLLLINERHHKLKFFINQTSTLLLFFLAVLLLGITDSAPAEQGLLVVLSANWAAPFGIVLVGDRLATLFLLVGALLANAALIFSYSRWARLGVHFHTLFQFLLMGINGALLTGDLFNLFVFFEVMLAASYGLLLHGYNITRIRAGMQYIVVNLLAAVFFLLGIALVYSATGTLNFADLAAKMPTLADEPRQLLHAGAAMLAVAFLTKSAIWPLGFWLPTTYSAASPPVAAMLVFLTKLGIYILLRLYYLLFGANSGASAGFAADFLLYAGLMTLAFGALGLLASQESSRIASYSAVISSGLLLTLLGLAEPSMLSAMLFYLISSTLAVTAFVLLTELIERIYTPADSVFALSMEFFAPEEEKQESAGVAIPAAMAFLGMSFVACALIIAGLPPLSGFIAKFNILHHLLQLPFSLSHWLLLILLMLAGLTAIIAFMRFGVRSFWTAQATTSPRLKLNEAGPVLLLLVLCISLAFFAEPLHNLLERITADLQHPQRYIEQVLSTLPTRKEAP
;
A
#
# COMPACT_ATOMS: atom_id res chain seq x y z
N MET A 1 24.73 12.97 15.32
CA MET A 1 23.29 13.02 15.64
C MET A 1 23.10 12.30 16.98
N SER A 2 22.40 12.88 17.94
CA SER A 2 22.33 12.29 19.29
C SER A 2 21.67 10.90 19.25
N LEU A 3 22.16 9.95 20.04
CA LEU A 3 21.60 8.60 20.24
C LEU A 3 20.09 8.62 20.47
N LEU A 4 19.56 9.62 21.15
CA LEU A 4 18.14 9.84 21.39
C LEU A 4 17.32 10.00 20.09
N LEU A 5 17.88 10.63 19.03
CA LEU A 5 17.17 10.79 17.75
C LEU A 5 17.09 9.46 16.97
N ALA A 6 18.09 8.59 17.09
CA ALA A 6 18.05 7.28 16.46
C ALA A 6 16.98 6.38 17.12
N GLU A 7 16.83 6.44 18.45
CA GLU A 7 15.85 5.62 19.18
C GLU A 7 14.38 5.93 18.83
N ILE A 8 14.09 7.14 18.32
CA ILE A 8 12.73 7.52 17.87
C ILE A 8 12.18 6.56 16.78
N ILE A 9 13.06 5.92 16.00
CA ILE A 9 12.66 4.98 14.94
C ILE A 9 11.94 3.72 15.49
N VAL A 10 12.08 3.42 16.76
CA VAL A 10 11.41 2.28 17.40
C VAL A 10 9.94 2.60 17.70
N LEU A 11 9.61 3.88 17.90
CA LEU A 11 8.26 4.33 18.29
C LEU A 11 7.15 3.95 17.28
N PRO A 12 7.35 3.98 15.95
CA PRO A 12 6.33 3.51 15.00
C PRO A 12 5.92 2.05 15.21
N ILE A 13 6.76 1.23 15.82
CA ILE A 13 6.47 -0.17 16.14
C ILE A 13 5.85 -0.28 17.54
N LEU A 14 6.45 0.38 18.53
CA LEU A 14 6.02 0.27 19.93
C LEU A 14 4.67 0.94 20.20
N LEU A 15 4.40 2.08 19.57
CA LEU A 15 3.16 2.81 19.78
C LEU A 15 1.91 1.97 19.42
N PRO A 16 1.83 1.34 18.22
CA PRO A 16 0.72 0.43 17.91
C PRO A 16 0.69 -0.81 18.77
N LEU A 17 1.85 -1.38 19.15
CA LEU A 17 1.94 -2.53 20.03
C LEU A 17 1.28 -2.25 21.38
N PHE A 18 1.71 -1.20 22.07
CA PHE A 18 1.16 -0.84 23.38
C PHE A 18 -0.30 -0.39 23.29
N THR A 19 -0.66 0.34 22.25
CA THR A 19 -2.06 0.73 22.03
C THR A 19 -2.93 -0.50 21.77
N GLY A 20 -2.49 -1.45 20.95
CA GLY A 20 -3.20 -2.70 20.71
C GLY A 20 -3.38 -3.52 21.97
N ALA A 21 -2.33 -3.66 22.79
CA ALA A 21 -2.39 -4.34 24.09
C ALA A 21 -3.35 -3.63 25.06
N LEU A 22 -3.30 -2.30 25.15
CA LEU A 22 -4.23 -1.52 25.97
C LEU A 22 -5.69 -1.71 25.54
N LEU A 23 -5.95 -1.73 24.24
CA LEU A 23 -7.30 -1.92 23.69
C LEU A 23 -7.88 -3.31 23.97
N LEU A 24 -7.05 -4.34 24.20
CA LEU A 24 -7.49 -5.66 24.66
C LEU A 24 -8.09 -5.62 26.07
N LEU A 25 -7.55 -4.78 26.95
CA LEU A 25 -8.01 -4.66 28.33
C LEU A 25 -9.34 -3.90 28.46
N ILE A 26 -9.72 -3.13 27.44
CA ILE A 26 -10.94 -2.34 27.45
C ILE A 26 -12.11 -3.18 26.94
N ASN A 27 -13.25 -3.15 27.66
CA ASN A 27 -14.45 -3.86 27.26
C ASN A 27 -15.00 -3.34 25.92
N GLU A 28 -15.52 -4.25 25.08
CA GLU A 28 -16.11 -3.91 23.76
C GLU A 28 -17.32 -2.95 23.86
N ARG A 29 -17.97 -2.86 25.01
CA ARG A 29 -19.05 -1.90 25.22
C ARG A 29 -18.61 -0.44 25.11
N HIS A 30 -17.33 -0.15 25.34
CA HIS A 30 -16.76 1.20 25.30
C HIS A 30 -16.22 1.57 23.90
N HIS A 31 -17.02 1.36 22.84
CA HIS A 31 -16.61 1.60 21.46
C HIS A 31 -16.06 3.02 21.19
N LYS A 32 -16.67 4.06 21.81
CA LYS A 32 -16.20 5.45 21.64
C LYS A 32 -14.80 5.63 22.22
N LEU A 33 -14.54 5.07 23.40
CA LEU A 33 -13.23 5.14 24.05
C LEU A 33 -12.17 4.39 23.23
N LYS A 34 -12.49 3.17 22.78
CA LYS A 34 -11.59 2.40 21.90
C LYS A 34 -11.27 3.14 20.62
N PHE A 35 -12.27 3.74 19.98
CA PHE A 35 -12.05 4.55 18.80
C PHE A 35 -11.14 5.75 19.09
N PHE A 36 -11.40 6.49 20.17
CA PHE A 36 -10.62 7.67 20.53
C PHE A 36 -9.15 7.31 20.78
N ILE A 37 -8.87 6.27 21.57
CA ILE A 37 -7.52 5.79 21.85
C ILE A 37 -6.83 5.36 20.55
N ASN A 38 -7.51 4.57 19.72
CA ASN A 38 -7.00 4.11 18.44
C ASN A 38 -6.70 5.29 17.50
N GLN A 39 -7.62 6.25 17.37
CA GLN A 39 -7.46 7.43 16.51
C GLN A 39 -6.30 8.32 16.99
N THR A 40 -6.17 8.54 18.30
CA THR A 40 -5.06 9.30 18.87
C THR A 40 -3.72 8.64 18.56
N SER A 41 -3.61 7.33 18.77
CA SER A 41 -2.40 6.56 18.43
C SER A 41 -2.05 6.67 16.94
N THR A 42 -3.04 6.49 16.06
CA THR A 42 -2.83 6.54 14.59
C THR A 42 -2.46 7.96 14.13
N LEU A 43 -3.01 8.99 14.77
CA LEU A 43 -2.65 10.40 14.50
C LEU A 43 -1.23 10.70 14.99
N LEU A 44 -0.84 10.20 16.16
CA LEU A 44 0.54 10.32 16.65
C LEU A 44 1.52 9.61 15.71
N LEU A 45 1.16 8.45 15.16
CA LEU A 45 1.97 7.78 14.13
C LEU A 45 2.16 8.65 12.89
N PHE A 46 1.11 9.35 12.45
CA PHE A 46 1.22 10.26 11.31
C PHE A 46 2.23 11.39 11.60
N PHE A 47 2.13 12.07 12.73
CA PHE A 47 3.07 13.13 13.09
C PHE A 47 4.50 12.59 13.28
N LEU A 48 4.63 11.39 13.85
CA LEU A 48 5.92 10.73 13.99
C LEU A 48 6.54 10.39 12.61
N ALA A 49 5.73 9.92 11.65
CA ALA A 49 6.20 9.67 10.30
C ALA A 49 6.63 10.95 9.56
N VAL A 50 5.90 12.06 9.74
CA VAL A 50 6.29 13.39 9.23
C VAL A 50 7.62 13.82 9.85
N LEU A 51 7.78 13.67 11.14
CA LEU A 51 9.02 14.01 11.86
C LEU A 51 10.20 13.16 11.34
N LEU A 52 10.03 11.85 11.24
CA LEU A 52 11.07 10.94 10.76
C LEU A 52 11.48 11.24 9.32
N LEU A 53 10.50 11.51 8.43
CA LEU A 53 10.79 11.91 7.06
C LEU A 53 11.54 13.25 7.03
N GLY A 54 11.14 14.22 7.85
CA GLY A 54 11.84 15.50 7.96
C GLY A 54 13.28 15.34 8.43
N ILE A 55 13.55 14.46 9.41
CA ILE A 55 14.90 14.17 9.92
C ILE A 55 15.74 13.50 8.82
N THR A 56 15.21 12.46 8.16
CA THR A 56 15.95 11.71 7.14
C THR A 56 16.20 12.52 5.87
N ASP A 57 15.30 13.44 5.51
CA ASP A 57 15.43 14.26 4.31
C ASP A 57 16.33 15.50 4.52
N SER A 58 16.26 16.14 5.70
CA SER A 58 17.07 17.33 6.02
C SER A 58 18.52 17.01 6.41
N ALA A 59 18.82 15.74 6.77
CA ALA A 59 20.16 15.35 7.11
C ALA A 59 21.09 15.37 5.87
N PRO A 60 22.36 15.76 6.04
CA PRO A 60 23.37 15.60 4.98
C PRO A 60 23.33 14.17 4.44
N ALA A 61 23.66 14.00 3.16
CA ALA A 61 23.60 12.68 2.53
C ALA A 61 24.34 11.58 3.30
N GLU A 62 25.42 11.94 4.00
CA GLU A 62 26.21 11.03 4.84
C GLU A 62 25.55 10.63 6.18
N GLN A 63 24.50 11.34 6.61
CA GLN A 63 23.86 11.17 7.94
C GLN A 63 22.35 10.92 7.86
N GLY A 64 21.79 10.76 6.67
CA GLY A 64 20.35 10.61 6.43
C GLY A 64 19.75 9.25 6.81
N LEU A 65 20.56 8.34 7.37
CA LEU A 65 20.13 7.02 7.79
C LEU A 65 20.03 6.94 9.31
N LEU A 66 18.88 6.53 9.82
CA LEU A 66 18.68 6.24 11.24
C LEU A 66 18.89 4.74 11.46
N VAL A 67 19.85 4.36 12.29
CA VAL A 67 20.16 2.96 12.60
C VAL A 67 20.04 2.72 14.09
N VAL A 68 19.27 1.71 14.47
CA VAL A 68 19.14 1.24 15.85
C VAL A 68 19.47 -0.24 15.94
N LEU A 69 20.41 -0.58 16.82
CA LEU A 69 20.77 -1.94 17.15
C LEU A 69 19.83 -2.45 18.25
N SER A 70 18.89 -3.33 17.90
CA SER A 70 18.00 -3.94 18.89
C SER A 70 18.82 -4.77 19.88
N ALA A 71 18.52 -4.61 21.16
CA ALA A 71 19.28 -5.24 22.26
C ALA A 71 20.77 -4.89 22.30
N ASN A 72 21.20 -3.83 21.60
CA ASN A 72 22.58 -3.34 21.61
C ASN A 72 23.63 -4.37 21.14
N TRP A 73 23.26 -5.23 20.17
CA TRP A 73 24.15 -6.17 19.51
C TRP A 73 24.56 -5.65 18.14
N ALA A 74 25.86 -5.72 17.84
CA ALA A 74 26.39 -5.27 16.56
C ALA A 74 25.80 -6.06 15.37
N ALA A 75 25.62 -5.39 14.22
CA ALA A 75 25.40 -6.08 12.96
C ALA A 75 26.63 -6.97 12.62
N PRO A 76 26.44 -8.16 12.02
CA PRO A 76 25.19 -8.74 11.54
C PRO A 76 24.44 -9.62 12.56
N PHE A 77 24.91 -9.74 13.80
CA PHE A 77 24.39 -10.67 14.80
C PHE A 77 23.10 -10.17 15.47
N GLY A 78 22.96 -8.84 15.65
CA GLY A 78 21.78 -8.23 16.23
C GLY A 78 20.74 -7.85 15.17
N ILE A 79 19.46 -7.82 15.57
CA ILE A 79 18.39 -7.25 14.74
C ILE A 79 18.63 -5.74 14.63
N VAL A 80 18.63 -5.25 13.39
CA VAL A 80 18.84 -3.83 13.09
C VAL A 80 17.55 -3.23 12.56
N LEU A 81 17.16 -2.07 13.08
CA LEU A 81 16.11 -1.24 12.52
C LEU A 81 16.76 -0.08 11.77
N VAL A 82 16.28 0.16 10.56
CA VAL A 82 16.84 1.15 9.65
C VAL A 82 15.74 2.05 9.12
N GLY A 83 15.88 3.36 9.33
CA GLY A 83 15.00 4.38 8.77
C GLY A 83 15.75 5.24 7.78
N ASP A 84 15.52 5.00 6.52
CA ASP A 84 15.95 5.83 5.40
C ASP A 84 14.77 6.62 4.82
N ARG A 85 15.03 7.48 3.84
CA ARG A 85 13.98 8.30 3.17
C ARG A 85 12.88 7.44 2.57
N LEU A 86 13.21 6.27 2.01
CA LEU A 86 12.21 5.37 1.41
C LEU A 86 11.28 4.79 2.49
N ALA A 87 11.83 4.23 3.57
CA ALA A 87 11.04 3.66 4.67
C ALA A 87 10.17 4.71 5.35
N THR A 88 10.72 5.90 5.63
CA THR A 88 9.97 6.99 6.29
C THR A 88 8.87 7.58 5.41
N LEU A 89 9.07 7.65 4.09
CA LEU A 89 8.03 8.01 3.13
C LEU A 89 6.87 6.99 3.15
N PHE A 90 7.19 5.70 3.14
CA PHE A 90 6.16 4.65 3.22
C PHE A 90 5.45 4.62 4.56
N LEU A 91 6.14 4.90 5.68
CA LEU A 91 5.51 5.11 6.99
C LEU A 91 4.50 6.25 6.94
N LEU A 92 4.84 7.37 6.30
CA LEU A 92 3.94 8.51 6.15
C LEU A 92 2.70 8.15 5.34
N VAL A 93 2.87 7.52 4.18
CA VAL A 93 1.74 7.07 3.34
C VAL A 93 0.87 6.06 4.10
N GLY A 94 1.47 5.07 4.77
CA GLY A 94 0.76 4.08 5.57
C GLY A 94 -0.05 4.69 6.72
N ALA A 95 0.55 5.61 7.49
CA ALA A 95 -0.12 6.29 8.59
C ALA A 95 -1.29 7.17 8.09
N LEU A 96 -1.13 7.83 6.95
CA LEU A 96 -2.17 8.64 6.33
C LEU A 96 -3.38 7.78 5.90
N LEU A 97 -3.12 6.66 5.22
CA LEU A 97 -4.17 5.72 4.82
C LEU A 97 -4.86 5.08 6.03
N ALA A 98 -4.10 4.76 7.07
CA ALA A 98 -4.63 4.22 8.32
C ALA A 98 -5.57 5.22 9.01
N ASN A 99 -5.21 6.51 9.07
CA ASN A 99 -6.10 7.54 9.60
C ASN A 99 -7.40 7.63 8.77
N ALA A 100 -7.32 7.65 7.44
CA ALA A 100 -8.49 7.70 6.58
C ALA A 100 -9.40 6.48 6.77
N ALA A 101 -8.83 5.26 6.79
CA ALA A 101 -9.56 4.03 6.99
C ALA A 101 -10.23 3.95 8.38
N LEU A 102 -9.52 4.38 9.43
CA LEU A 102 -10.02 4.36 10.79
C LEU A 102 -11.18 5.34 10.99
N ILE A 103 -11.06 6.59 10.51
CA ILE A 103 -12.15 7.58 10.57
C ILE A 103 -13.38 7.06 9.83
N PHE A 104 -13.19 6.47 8.64
CA PHE A 104 -14.28 5.88 7.86
C PHE A 104 -14.97 4.74 8.63
N SER A 105 -14.22 3.91 9.34
CA SER A 105 -14.74 2.76 10.08
C SER A 105 -15.69 3.12 11.22
N TYR A 106 -15.55 4.33 11.78
CA TYR A 106 -16.31 4.80 12.95
C TYR A 106 -17.82 4.76 12.76
N SER A 107 -18.29 5.08 11.57
CA SER A 107 -19.73 5.20 11.28
C SER A 107 -20.48 3.88 11.42
N ARG A 108 -19.85 2.76 11.02
CA ARG A 108 -20.51 1.45 10.95
C ARG A 108 -19.56 0.27 11.25
N TRP A 109 -18.45 0.19 10.53
CA TRP A 109 -17.65 -1.03 10.40
C TRP A 109 -16.97 -1.46 11.69
N ALA A 110 -16.45 -0.55 12.49
CA ALA A 110 -15.79 -0.86 13.76
C ALA A 110 -16.72 -1.53 14.80
N ARG A 111 -18.05 -1.46 14.60
CA ARG A 111 -19.04 -2.00 15.55
C ARG A 111 -19.62 -3.34 15.14
N LEU A 112 -19.28 -3.86 13.96
CA LEU A 112 -19.86 -5.10 13.43
C LEU A 112 -19.29 -6.37 14.05
N GLY A 113 -18.29 -6.27 14.92
CA GLY A 113 -17.66 -7.40 15.60
C GLY A 113 -16.70 -6.95 16.68
N VAL A 114 -16.05 -7.91 17.35
CA VAL A 114 -15.09 -7.68 18.42
C VAL A 114 -13.68 -7.45 17.89
N HIS A 115 -12.85 -6.77 18.68
CA HIS A 115 -11.40 -6.60 18.46
C HIS A 115 -10.96 -5.86 17.19
N PHE A 116 -11.86 -5.15 16.48
CA PHE A 116 -11.48 -4.37 15.29
C PHE A 116 -10.31 -3.42 15.56
N HIS A 117 -10.42 -2.63 16.62
CA HIS A 117 -9.41 -1.61 16.96
C HIS A 117 -8.07 -2.22 17.36
N THR A 118 -8.09 -3.33 18.07
CA THR A 118 -6.88 -4.08 18.47
C THR A 118 -6.16 -4.66 17.28
N LEU A 119 -6.90 -5.38 16.41
CA LEU A 119 -6.34 -5.97 15.20
C LEU A 119 -5.81 -4.89 14.24
N PHE A 120 -6.47 -3.73 14.19
CA PHE A 120 -6.03 -2.61 13.39
C PHE A 120 -4.68 -2.07 13.86
N GLN A 121 -4.44 -1.97 15.17
CA GLN A 121 -3.14 -1.55 15.72
C GLN A 121 -2.06 -2.61 15.51
N PHE A 122 -2.35 -3.91 15.65
CA PHE A 122 -1.38 -4.96 15.33
C PHE A 122 -1.06 -5.04 13.84
N LEU A 123 -2.02 -4.72 12.97
CA LEU A 123 -1.75 -4.55 11.55
C LEU A 123 -0.74 -3.43 11.30
N LEU A 124 -0.92 -2.26 11.94
CA LEU A 124 0.01 -1.13 11.82
C LEU A 124 1.39 -1.45 12.40
N MET A 125 1.45 -2.15 13.53
CA MET A 125 2.71 -2.63 14.12
C MET A 125 3.49 -3.48 13.11
N GLY A 126 2.83 -4.46 12.49
CA GLY A 126 3.47 -5.33 11.51
C GLY A 126 3.92 -4.59 10.25
N ILE A 127 3.10 -3.66 9.74
CA ILE A 127 3.46 -2.79 8.60
C ILE A 127 4.71 -1.95 8.93
N ASN A 128 4.70 -1.24 10.05
CA ASN A 128 5.78 -0.35 10.43
C ASN A 128 7.07 -1.12 10.71
N GLY A 129 6.97 -2.29 11.35
CA GLY A 129 8.10 -3.17 11.57
C GLY A 129 8.70 -3.70 10.26
N ALA A 130 7.87 -4.09 9.30
CA ALA A 130 8.32 -4.55 7.98
C ALA A 130 8.99 -3.43 7.16
N LEU A 131 8.57 -2.17 7.33
CA LEU A 131 9.18 -1.02 6.67
C LEU A 131 10.56 -0.67 7.24
N LEU A 132 10.74 -0.85 8.55
CA LEU A 132 11.92 -0.40 9.28
C LEU A 132 12.97 -1.49 9.51
N THR A 133 12.67 -2.75 9.24
CA THR A 133 13.62 -3.83 9.49
C THR A 133 14.76 -3.87 8.49
N GLY A 134 15.96 -4.15 8.97
CA GLY A 134 17.18 -4.42 8.19
C GLY A 134 17.58 -5.90 8.16
N ASP A 135 16.66 -6.83 8.46
CA ASP A 135 16.93 -8.26 8.57
C ASP A 135 15.79 -9.10 7.98
N LEU A 136 16.13 -10.17 7.22
CA LEU A 136 15.15 -11.03 6.53
C LEU A 136 14.27 -11.83 7.51
N PHE A 137 14.83 -12.31 8.62
CA PHE A 137 14.04 -13.09 9.58
C PHE A 137 13.08 -12.20 10.35
N ASN A 138 13.56 -11.04 10.77
CA ASN A 138 12.71 -10.05 11.43
C ASN A 138 11.61 -9.51 10.49
N LEU A 139 11.91 -9.37 9.20
CA LEU A 139 10.93 -9.06 8.17
C LEU A 139 9.82 -10.13 8.11
N PHE A 140 10.20 -11.41 8.13
CA PHE A 140 9.25 -12.51 8.18
C PHE A 140 8.31 -12.39 9.39
N VAL A 141 8.87 -12.16 10.59
CA VAL A 141 8.07 -12.04 11.83
C VAL A 141 7.05 -10.91 11.73
N PHE A 142 7.47 -9.72 11.27
CA PHE A 142 6.55 -8.59 11.10
C PHE A 142 5.49 -8.85 10.03
N PHE A 143 5.83 -9.56 8.96
CA PHE A 143 4.85 -9.98 7.96
C PHE A 143 3.82 -10.94 8.54
N GLU A 144 4.22 -11.91 9.37
CA GLU A 144 3.30 -12.86 9.99
C GLU A 144 2.35 -12.17 10.98
N VAL A 145 2.85 -11.23 11.80
CA VAL A 145 2.00 -10.41 12.70
C VAL A 145 0.99 -9.59 11.89
N MET A 146 1.45 -8.92 10.84
CA MET A 146 0.61 -8.13 9.94
C MET A 146 -0.48 -8.98 9.27
N LEU A 147 -0.11 -10.17 8.77
CA LEU A 147 -1.03 -11.09 8.11
C LEU A 147 -2.06 -11.66 9.09
N ALA A 148 -1.63 -12.10 10.28
CA ALA A 148 -2.54 -12.61 11.31
C ALA A 148 -3.60 -11.54 11.69
N ALA A 149 -3.17 -10.29 11.88
CA ALA A 149 -4.08 -9.18 12.12
C ALA A 149 -5.01 -8.92 10.93
N SER A 150 -4.50 -8.99 9.69
CA SER A 150 -5.30 -8.80 8.48
C SER A 150 -6.35 -9.90 8.28
N TYR A 151 -6.06 -11.15 8.68
CA TYR A 151 -7.03 -12.26 8.63
C TYR A 151 -8.23 -11.98 9.53
N GLY A 152 -7.99 -11.56 10.77
CA GLY A 152 -9.06 -11.18 11.69
C GLY A 152 -9.87 -9.98 11.20
N LEU A 153 -9.21 -8.97 10.65
CA LEU A 153 -9.88 -7.79 10.08
C LEU A 153 -10.71 -8.13 8.83
N LEU A 154 -10.22 -9.01 7.96
CA LEU A 154 -10.95 -9.42 6.75
C LEU A 154 -12.21 -10.19 7.11
N LEU A 155 -12.16 -11.06 8.11
CA LEU A 155 -13.31 -11.84 8.58
C LEU A 155 -14.27 -11.04 9.47
N HIS A 156 -13.92 -9.80 9.85
CA HIS A 156 -14.75 -8.96 10.71
C HIS A 156 -16.11 -8.64 10.08
N GLY A 157 -17.19 -8.81 10.87
CA GLY A 157 -18.56 -8.53 10.44
C GLY A 157 -19.22 -9.63 9.60
N TYR A 158 -18.91 -10.88 9.86
CA TYR A 158 -19.46 -12.15 9.34
C TYR A 158 -20.42 -12.07 8.14
N ASN A 159 -19.90 -12.44 6.95
CA ASN A 159 -20.70 -12.68 5.75
C ASN A 159 -20.10 -13.91 5.04
N ILE A 160 -20.94 -14.78 4.46
CA ILE A 160 -20.49 -16.02 3.81
C ILE A 160 -19.53 -15.75 2.66
N THR A 161 -19.75 -14.69 1.88
CA THR A 161 -18.86 -14.26 0.80
C THR A 161 -17.49 -13.87 1.36
N ARG A 162 -17.48 -13.14 2.48
CA ARG A 162 -16.26 -12.70 3.17
C ARG A 162 -15.49 -13.87 3.77
N ILE A 163 -16.19 -14.84 4.33
CA ILE A 163 -15.57 -16.07 4.86
C ILE A 163 -14.88 -16.85 3.75
N ARG A 164 -15.56 -17.07 2.60
CA ARG A 164 -14.97 -17.78 1.46
C ARG A 164 -13.74 -17.07 0.91
N ALA A 165 -13.83 -15.77 0.68
CA ALA A 165 -12.70 -14.97 0.21
C ALA A 165 -11.57 -14.92 1.25
N GLY A 166 -11.91 -14.81 2.54
CA GLY A 166 -10.95 -14.83 3.65
C GLY A 166 -10.20 -16.15 3.75
N MET A 167 -10.88 -17.29 3.62
CA MET A 167 -10.22 -18.61 3.62
C MET A 167 -9.25 -18.75 2.44
N GLN A 168 -9.62 -18.28 1.24
CA GLN A 168 -8.72 -18.26 0.10
C GLN A 168 -7.49 -17.38 0.38
N TYR A 169 -7.69 -16.19 0.94
CA TYR A 169 -6.62 -15.26 1.32
C TYR A 169 -5.67 -15.89 2.35
N ILE A 170 -6.20 -16.52 3.39
CA ILE A 170 -5.41 -17.18 4.43
C ILE A 170 -4.55 -18.29 3.84
N VAL A 171 -5.15 -19.22 3.07
CA VAL A 171 -4.43 -20.37 2.50
C VAL A 171 -3.29 -19.92 1.58
N VAL A 172 -3.56 -18.95 0.68
CA VAL A 172 -2.54 -18.43 -0.23
C VAL A 172 -1.39 -17.75 0.51
N ASN A 173 -1.70 -16.97 1.56
CA ASN A 173 -0.66 -16.30 2.33
C ASN A 173 0.13 -17.25 3.24
N LEU A 174 -0.48 -18.29 3.80
CA LEU A 174 0.24 -19.33 4.54
C LEU A 174 1.20 -20.10 3.63
N LEU A 175 0.78 -20.41 2.40
CA LEU A 175 1.68 -21.02 1.42
C LEU A 175 2.84 -20.08 1.08
N ALA A 176 2.57 -18.79 0.87
CA ALA A 176 3.60 -17.78 0.65
C ALA A 176 4.58 -17.66 1.84
N ALA A 177 4.09 -17.82 3.08
CA ALA A 177 4.93 -17.84 4.29
C ALA A 177 5.90 -19.03 4.31
N VAL A 178 5.46 -20.21 3.84
CA VAL A 178 6.35 -21.39 3.69
C VAL A 178 7.47 -21.08 2.69
N PHE A 179 7.16 -20.51 1.52
CA PHE A 179 8.17 -20.09 0.56
C PHE A 179 9.12 -19.04 1.13
N PHE A 180 8.61 -18.13 1.96
CA PHE A 180 9.43 -17.14 2.62
C PHE A 180 10.46 -17.81 3.55
N LEU A 181 10.03 -18.74 4.42
CA LEU A 181 10.93 -19.46 5.33
C LEU A 181 11.97 -20.32 4.59
N LEU A 182 11.55 -21.02 3.54
CA LEU A 182 12.47 -21.78 2.69
C LEU A 182 13.51 -20.86 2.04
N GLY A 183 13.08 -19.70 1.55
CA GLY A 183 13.97 -18.69 0.98
C GLY A 183 14.98 -18.18 1.99
N ILE A 184 14.55 -17.85 3.21
CA ILE A 184 15.44 -17.45 4.32
C ILE A 184 16.47 -18.54 4.62
N ALA A 185 16.04 -19.80 4.72
CA ALA A 185 16.92 -20.93 5.02
C ALA A 185 18.01 -21.11 3.95
N LEU A 186 17.65 -21.01 2.66
CA LEU A 186 18.59 -21.09 1.54
C LEU A 186 19.56 -19.90 1.52
N VAL A 187 19.08 -18.68 1.72
CA VAL A 187 19.93 -17.49 1.79
C VAL A 187 20.92 -17.60 2.95
N TYR A 188 20.44 -18.01 4.13
CA TYR A 188 21.31 -18.20 5.30
C TYR A 188 22.36 -19.29 5.07
N SER A 189 21.96 -20.41 4.47
CA SER A 189 22.88 -21.51 4.13
C SER A 189 23.99 -21.06 3.16
N ALA A 190 23.65 -20.16 2.21
CA ALA A 190 24.61 -19.65 1.23
C ALA A 190 25.57 -18.61 1.78
N THR A 191 25.11 -17.77 2.72
CA THR A 191 25.83 -16.54 3.11
C THR A 191 26.21 -16.48 4.59
N GLY A 192 25.56 -17.29 5.44
CA GLY A 192 25.73 -17.26 6.89
C GLY A 192 25.13 -16.02 7.58
N THR A 193 24.31 -15.23 6.87
CA THR A 193 23.73 -14.00 7.41
C THR A 193 22.32 -13.74 6.86
N LEU A 194 21.50 -13.01 7.61
CA LEU A 194 20.18 -12.54 7.19
C LEU A 194 20.07 -11.01 7.26
N ASN A 195 21.11 -10.34 7.75
CA ASN A 195 21.19 -8.89 7.78
C ASN A 195 21.32 -8.33 6.35
N PHE A 196 20.50 -7.35 5.99
CA PHE A 196 20.49 -6.79 4.63
C PHE A 196 21.81 -6.17 4.21
N ALA A 197 22.48 -5.45 5.12
CA ALA A 197 23.74 -4.78 4.81
C ALA A 197 24.88 -5.79 4.62
N ASP A 198 24.96 -6.81 5.48
CA ASP A 198 25.98 -7.84 5.41
C ASP A 198 25.77 -8.76 4.18
N LEU A 199 24.50 -9.07 3.86
CA LEU A 199 24.15 -9.75 2.61
C LEU A 199 24.67 -8.97 1.39
N ALA A 200 24.34 -7.68 1.33
CA ALA A 200 24.75 -6.81 0.22
C ALA A 200 26.28 -6.68 0.11
N ALA A 201 27.00 -6.61 1.26
CA ALA A 201 28.46 -6.56 1.27
C ALA A 201 29.11 -7.84 0.73
N LYS A 202 28.49 -9.01 0.98
CA LYS A 202 28.99 -10.32 0.53
C LYS A 202 28.68 -10.63 -0.94
N MET A 203 27.62 -10.04 -1.51
CA MET A 203 27.15 -10.34 -2.88
C MET A 203 28.26 -10.30 -3.95
N PRO A 204 29.11 -9.26 -4.05
CA PRO A 204 30.10 -9.15 -5.12
C PRO A 204 31.17 -10.24 -5.11
N THR A 205 31.47 -10.80 -3.93
CA THR A 205 32.58 -11.74 -3.69
C THR A 205 32.11 -13.20 -3.55
N LEU A 206 30.82 -13.47 -3.69
CA LEU A 206 30.25 -14.80 -3.49
C LEU A 206 30.70 -15.76 -4.60
N ALA A 207 31.22 -16.93 -4.21
CA ALA A 207 31.61 -17.98 -5.16
C ALA A 207 30.37 -18.58 -5.87
N ASP A 208 30.61 -19.32 -6.97
CA ASP A 208 29.53 -19.78 -7.87
C ASP A 208 28.53 -20.74 -7.20
N GLU A 209 28.99 -21.71 -6.40
CA GLU A 209 28.09 -22.65 -5.73
C GLU A 209 27.19 -21.96 -4.69
N PRO A 210 27.71 -21.17 -3.71
CA PRO A 210 26.86 -20.42 -2.79
C PRO A 210 25.96 -19.41 -3.53
N ARG A 211 26.40 -18.83 -4.66
CA ARG A 211 25.61 -17.89 -5.46
C ARG A 211 24.39 -18.55 -6.06
N GLN A 212 24.51 -19.77 -6.60
CA GLN A 212 23.37 -20.52 -7.13
C GLN A 212 22.35 -20.83 -6.03
N LEU A 213 22.81 -21.21 -4.84
CA LEU A 213 21.95 -21.45 -3.70
C LEU A 213 21.26 -20.17 -3.22
N LEU A 214 21.96 -19.04 -3.20
CA LEU A 214 21.39 -17.73 -2.91
C LEU A 214 20.34 -17.34 -3.94
N HIS A 215 20.57 -17.54 -5.23
CA HIS A 215 19.59 -17.27 -6.30
C HIS A 215 18.34 -18.12 -6.13
N ALA A 216 18.48 -19.40 -5.76
CA ALA A 216 17.34 -20.26 -5.44
C ALA A 216 16.55 -19.72 -4.22
N GLY A 217 17.26 -19.31 -3.17
CA GLY A 217 16.65 -18.67 -2.00
C GLY A 217 15.94 -17.37 -2.34
N ALA A 218 16.57 -16.51 -3.14
CA ALA A 218 15.99 -15.26 -3.63
C ALA A 218 14.75 -15.49 -4.50
N ALA A 219 14.74 -16.53 -5.34
CA ALA A 219 13.57 -16.91 -6.12
C ALA A 219 12.39 -17.34 -5.21
N MET A 220 12.65 -18.10 -4.14
CA MET A 220 11.63 -18.48 -3.15
C MET A 220 11.08 -17.24 -2.41
N LEU A 221 11.94 -16.32 -1.99
CA LEU A 221 11.54 -15.04 -1.40
C LEU A 221 10.71 -14.21 -2.39
N ALA A 222 11.14 -14.17 -3.65
CA ALA A 222 10.41 -13.47 -4.70
C ALA A 222 9.00 -14.03 -4.88
N VAL A 223 8.80 -15.36 -4.91
CA VAL A 223 7.47 -15.98 -4.97
C VAL A 223 6.59 -15.50 -3.81
N ALA A 224 7.13 -15.43 -2.58
CA ALA A 224 6.38 -14.94 -1.42
C ALA A 224 5.94 -13.48 -1.59
N PHE A 225 6.84 -12.57 -1.96
CA PHE A 225 6.53 -11.15 -2.12
C PHE A 225 5.68 -10.86 -3.36
N LEU A 226 5.87 -11.59 -4.45
CA LEU A 226 5.08 -11.50 -5.67
C LEU A 226 3.64 -11.97 -5.44
N THR A 227 3.44 -13.02 -4.63
CA THR A 227 2.11 -13.44 -4.18
C THR A 227 1.42 -12.31 -3.42
N LYS A 228 2.13 -11.64 -2.50
CA LYS A 228 1.60 -10.50 -1.73
C LYS A 228 1.34 -9.26 -2.59
N SER A 229 2.13 -9.04 -3.62
CA SER A 229 1.95 -7.95 -4.62
C SER A 229 0.90 -8.28 -5.68
N ALA A 230 0.30 -9.47 -5.61
CA ALA A 230 -0.74 -9.98 -6.52
C ALA A 230 -0.32 -10.04 -8.00
N ILE A 231 0.90 -10.51 -8.25
CA ILE A 231 1.37 -10.76 -9.62
C ILE A 231 0.59 -11.92 -10.27
N TRP A 232 0.26 -11.81 -11.54
CA TRP A 232 -0.31 -12.93 -12.29
C TRP A 232 0.75 -14.04 -12.51
N PRO A 233 0.43 -15.34 -12.34
CA PRO A 233 -0.88 -15.90 -11.97
C PRO A 233 -1.16 -15.96 -10.47
N LEU A 234 -0.21 -15.63 -9.59
CA LEU A 234 -0.32 -15.76 -8.13
C LEU A 234 -1.33 -14.80 -7.51
N GLY A 235 -1.75 -13.75 -8.24
CA GLY A 235 -2.63 -12.68 -7.77
C GLY A 235 -4.14 -12.96 -7.87
N PHE A 236 -4.56 -14.19 -8.21
CA PHE A 236 -5.98 -14.54 -8.42
C PHE A 236 -6.87 -14.33 -7.18
N TRP A 237 -6.27 -14.32 -5.99
CA TRP A 237 -6.96 -14.11 -4.71
C TRP A 237 -7.39 -12.65 -4.48
N LEU A 238 -6.67 -11.68 -5.05
CA LEU A 238 -6.85 -10.25 -4.72
C LEU A 238 -8.24 -9.72 -5.14
N PRO A 239 -8.74 -9.92 -6.37
CA PRO A 239 -10.03 -9.34 -6.77
C PRO A 239 -11.20 -9.85 -5.92
N THR A 240 -11.18 -11.13 -5.55
CA THR A 240 -12.22 -11.74 -4.69
C THR A 240 -12.12 -11.27 -3.26
N THR A 241 -10.90 -11.15 -2.71
CA THR A 241 -10.66 -10.74 -1.33
C THR A 241 -11.01 -9.27 -1.12
N TYR A 242 -10.54 -8.38 -2.01
CA TYR A 242 -10.76 -6.94 -1.86
C TYR A 242 -12.22 -6.56 -2.08
N SER A 243 -12.91 -7.21 -3.02
CA SER A 243 -14.34 -6.97 -3.24
C SER A 243 -15.21 -7.49 -2.08
N ALA A 244 -14.77 -8.51 -1.34
CA ALA A 244 -15.49 -9.04 -0.19
C ALA A 244 -15.17 -8.33 1.13
N ALA A 245 -14.00 -7.70 1.24
CA ALA A 245 -13.55 -7.01 2.45
C ALA A 245 -14.43 -5.81 2.80
N SER A 246 -14.49 -5.45 4.09
CA SER A 246 -15.08 -4.17 4.45
C SER A 246 -14.22 -3.01 3.92
N PRO A 247 -14.81 -1.89 3.45
CA PRO A 247 -14.05 -0.80 2.82
C PRO A 247 -12.86 -0.28 3.61
N PRO A 248 -12.93 -0.05 4.93
CA PRO A 248 -11.76 0.39 5.68
C PRO A 248 -10.66 -0.68 5.74
N VAL A 249 -11.03 -1.97 5.73
CA VAL A 249 -10.06 -3.06 5.66
C VAL A 249 -9.49 -3.18 4.25
N ALA A 250 -10.33 -3.13 3.21
CA ALA A 250 -9.88 -3.14 1.82
C ALA A 250 -8.92 -1.98 1.52
N ALA A 251 -9.16 -0.78 2.08
CA ALA A 251 -8.26 0.37 2.00
C ALA A 251 -6.86 0.04 2.54
N MET A 252 -6.76 -0.64 3.67
CA MET A 252 -5.48 -1.09 4.23
C MET A 252 -4.85 -2.22 3.40
N LEU A 253 -5.65 -3.16 2.88
CA LEU A 253 -5.15 -4.23 2.01
C LEU A 253 -4.51 -3.67 0.71
N VAL A 254 -5.03 -2.55 0.16
CA VAL A 254 -4.37 -1.85 -0.96
C VAL A 254 -2.94 -1.45 -0.60
N PHE A 255 -2.72 -0.96 0.61
CA PHE A 255 -1.37 -0.61 1.07
C PHE A 255 -0.48 -1.85 1.29
N LEU A 256 -1.05 -2.97 1.76
CA LEU A 256 -0.31 -4.23 1.93
C LEU A 256 0.27 -4.75 0.61
N THR A 257 -0.43 -4.61 -0.52
CA THR A 257 0.14 -4.97 -1.83
C THR A 257 1.33 -4.09 -2.20
N LYS A 258 1.28 -2.80 -1.84
CA LYS A 258 2.40 -1.86 -2.08
C LYS A 258 3.59 -2.13 -1.17
N LEU A 259 3.35 -2.65 0.05
CA LEU A 259 4.41 -3.11 0.93
C LEU A 259 5.20 -4.28 0.31
N GLY A 260 4.52 -5.22 -0.36
CA GLY A 260 5.21 -6.27 -1.12
C GLY A 260 6.13 -5.71 -2.21
N ILE A 261 5.67 -4.70 -2.94
CA ILE A 261 6.48 -4.00 -3.97
C ILE A 261 7.65 -3.23 -3.32
N TYR A 262 7.42 -2.58 -2.19
CA TYR A 262 8.46 -1.89 -1.42
C TYR A 262 9.61 -2.84 -1.04
N ILE A 263 9.30 -4.03 -0.54
CA ILE A 263 10.32 -5.02 -0.18
C ILE A 263 11.06 -5.53 -1.42
N LEU A 264 10.34 -5.84 -2.51
CA LEU A 264 10.97 -6.24 -3.78
C LEU A 264 11.91 -5.14 -4.30
N LEU A 265 11.48 -3.88 -4.26
CA LEU A 265 12.28 -2.72 -4.65
C LEU A 265 13.56 -2.62 -3.81
N ARG A 266 13.42 -2.68 -2.49
CA ARG A 266 14.55 -2.61 -1.56
C ARG A 266 15.55 -3.74 -1.77
N LEU A 267 15.08 -4.99 -1.78
CA LEU A 267 15.94 -6.15 -1.95
C LEU A 267 16.57 -6.19 -3.34
N TYR A 268 15.86 -5.79 -4.39
CA TYR A 268 16.39 -5.76 -5.73
C TYR A 268 17.58 -4.79 -5.85
N TYR A 269 17.42 -3.53 -5.45
CA TYR A 269 18.50 -2.55 -5.55
C TYR A 269 19.65 -2.83 -4.59
N LEU A 270 19.37 -3.42 -3.43
CA LEU A 270 20.40 -3.72 -2.45
C LEU A 270 21.22 -4.98 -2.79
N LEU A 271 20.57 -6.05 -3.29
CA LEU A 271 21.20 -7.36 -3.49
C LEU A 271 21.50 -7.67 -4.97
N PHE A 272 20.76 -7.10 -5.92
CA PHE A 272 20.84 -7.40 -7.34
C PHE A 272 21.04 -6.15 -8.22
N GLY A 273 21.35 -5.03 -7.61
CA GLY A 273 21.71 -3.79 -8.29
C GLY A 273 23.05 -3.88 -9.03
N ALA A 274 23.46 -2.80 -9.68
CA ALA A 274 24.67 -2.76 -10.51
C ALA A 274 25.98 -3.17 -9.78
N ASN A 275 26.03 -3.00 -8.45
CA ASN A 275 27.21 -3.29 -7.63
C ASN A 275 27.25 -4.74 -7.11
N SER A 276 26.33 -5.61 -7.51
CA SER A 276 26.20 -6.98 -6.97
C SER A 276 27.04 -8.03 -7.72
N GLY A 277 28.02 -7.59 -8.49
CA GLY A 277 28.93 -8.48 -9.23
C GLY A 277 28.18 -9.36 -10.24
N ALA A 278 28.47 -10.66 -10.25
CA ALA A 278 27.83 -11.61 -11.16
C ALA A 278 26.33 -11.87 -10.91
N SER A 279 25.78 -11.34 -9.81
CA SER A 279 24.35 -11.42 -9.49
C SER A 279 23.56 -10.18 -9.94
N ALA A 280 24.23 -9.18 -10.54
CA ALA A 280 23.57 -7.97 -11.01
C ALA A 280 22.48 -8.28 -12.03
N GLY A 281 21.31 -7.66 -11.87
CA GLY A 281 20.17 -7.87 -12.76
C GLY A 281 19.44 -9.21 -12.60
N PHE A 282 19.76 -10.03 -11.60
CA PHE A 282 19.07 -11.30 -11.36
C PHE A 282 17.56 -11.07 -11.24
N ALA A 283 16.77 -11.89 -11.95
CA ALA A 283 15.31 -11.85 -12.02
C ALA A 283 14.69 -10.58 -12.64
N ALA A 284 15.44 -9.63 -13.18
CA ALA A 284 14.92 -8.42 -13.83
C ALA A 284 13.93 -8.74 -14.95
N ASP A 285 14.33 -9.57 -15.92
CA ASP A 285 13.47 -10.00 -17.03
C ASP A 285 12.21 -10.72 -16.56
N PHE A 286 12.32 -11.55 -15.52
CA PHE A 286 11.16 -12.21 -14.94
C PHE A 286 10.17 -11.21 -14.36
N LEU A 287 10.64 -10.23 -13.59
CA LEU A 287 9.80 -9.17 -13.03
C LEU A 287 9.14 -8.33 -14.13
N LEU A 288 9.88 -8.02 -15.18
CA LEU A 288 9.41 -7.27 -16.35
C LEU A 288 8.24 -7.98 -17.03
N TYR A 289 8.45 -9.21 -17.49
CA TYR A 289 7.42 -9.94 -18.23
C TYR A 289 6.24 -10.34 -17.35
N ALA A 290 6.47 -10.75 -16.11
CA ALA A 290 5.41 -11.06 -15.17
C ALA A 290 4.60 -9.82 -14.77
N GLY A 291 5.25 -8.66 -14.68
CA GLY A 291 4.59 -7.36 -14.51
C GLY A 291 3.71 -7.00 -15.71
N LEU A 292 4.21 -7.14 -16.94
CA LEU A 292 3.46 -6.91 -18.18
C LEU A 292 2.22 -7.82 -18.25
N MET A 293 2.36 -9.11 -17.94
CA MET A 293 1.25 -10.05 -17.91
C MET A 293 0.22 -9.68 -16.83
N THR A 294 0.68 -9.21 -15.67
CA THR A 294 -0.20 -8.73 -14.60
C THR A 294 -0.97 -7.48 -15.02
N LEU A 295 -0.30 -6.55 -15.72
CA LEU A 295 -0.92 -5.35 -16.27
C LEU A 295 -2.00 -5.70 -17.29
N ALA A 296 -1.71 -6.62 -18.21
CA ALA A 296 -2.68 -7.12 -19.20
C ALA A 296 -3.87 -7.83 -18.53
N PHE A 297 -3.61 -8.73 -17.57
CA PHE A 297 -4.65 -9.41 -16.80
C PHE A 297 -5.55 -8.41 -16.04
N GLY A 298 -4.93 -7.43 -15.39
CA GLY A 298 -5.64 -6.37 -14.68
C GLY A 298 -6.53 -5.53 -15.61
N ALA A 299 -6.03 -5.17 -16.79
CA ALA A 299 -6.77 -4.40 -17.79
C ALA A 299 -7.99 -5.19 -18.33
N LEU A 300 -7.82 -6.47 -18.64
CA LEU A 300 -8.92 -7.35 -19.06
C LEU A 300 -9.95 -7.55 -17.94
N GLY A 301 -9.49 -7.78 -16.71
CA GLY A 301 -10.36 -7.92 -15.55
C GLY A 301 -11.14 -6.65 -15.24
N LEU A 302 -10.52 -5.48 -15.39
CA LEU A 302 -11.16 -4.19 -15.22
C LEU A 302 -12.26 -3.97 -16.26
N LEU A 303 -11.98 -4.28 -17.53
CA LEU A 303 -12.95 -4.17 -18.63
C LEU A 303 -14.15 -5.10 -18.42
N ALA A 304 -13.92 -6.32 -17.93
CA ALA A 304 -14.97 -7.30 -17.64
C ALA A 304 -15.81 -6.96 -16.41
N SER A 305 -15.32 -6.12 -15.50
CA SER A 305 -15.96 -5.82 -14.22
C SER A 305 -17.18 -4.89 -14.38
N GLN A 306 -18.25 -5.20 -13.64
CA GLN A 306 -19.47 -4.39 -13.59
C GLN A 306 -19.75 -3.82 -12.19
N GLU A 307 -19.16 -4.40 -11.15
CA GLU A 307 -19.30 -4.00 -9.76
C GLU A 307 -18.18 -3.03 -9.38
N SER A 308 -18.52 -1.97 -8.62
CA SER A 308 -17.57 -0.95 -8.17
C SER A 308 -16.39 -1.53 -7.39
N SER A 309 -16.66 -2.47 -6.48
CA SER A 309 -15.66 -3.13 -5.66
C SER A 309 -14.67 -3.98 -6.48
N ARG A 310 -15.13 -4.60 -7.58
CA ARG A 310 -14.26 -5.30 -8.53
C ARG A 310 -13.44 -4.34 -9.40
N ILE A 311 -14.02 -3.22 -9.82
CA ILE A 311 -13.30 -2.16 -10.53
C ILE A 311 -12.15 -1.65 -9.67
N ALA A 312 -12.39 -1.38 -8.38
CA ALA A 312 -11.35 -0.98 -7.44
C ALA A 312 -10.24 -2.05 -7.29
N SER A 313 -10.63 -3.31 -7.18
CA SER A 313 -9.69 -4.43 -7.02
C SER A 313 -8.78 -4.60 -8.24
N TYR A 314 -9.35 -4.59 -9.46
CA TYR A 314 -8.54 -4.69 -10.69
C TYR A 314 -7.70 -3.43 -10.95
N SER A 315 -8.14 -2.26 -10.49
CA SER A 315 -7.29 -1.05 -10.50
C SER A 315 -6.05 -1.22 -9.63
N ALA A 316 -6.17 -1.92 -8.48
CA ALA A 316 -5.03 -2.29 -7.64
C ALA A 316 -4.09 -3.27 -8.36
N VAL A 317 -4.63 -4.27 -9.09
CA VAL A 317 -3.84 -5.22 -9.88
C VAL A 317 -3.08 -4.51 -11.01
N ILE A 318 -3.74 -3.62 -11.76
CA ILE A 318 -3.10 -2.80 -12.81
C ILE A 318 -1.93 -2.00 -12.22
N SER A 319 -2.16 -1.36 -11.07
CA SER A 319 -1.11 -0.60 -10.39
C SER A 319 0.06 -1.48 -9.98
N SER A 320 -0.19 -2.69 -9.45
CA SER A 320 0.88 -3.64 -9.09
C SER A 320 1.65 -4.12 -10.32
N GLY A 321 0.93 -4.46 -11.41
CA GLY A 321 1.54 -4.89 -12.66
C GLY A 321 2.47 -3.84 -13.25
N LEU A 322 2.03 -2.57 -13.30
CA LEU A 322 2.87 -1.48 -13.79
C LEU A 322 4.11 -1.27 -12.92
N LEU A 323 3.97 -1.25 -11.60
CA LEU A 323 5.11 -1.07 -10.69
C LEU A 323 6.12 -2.21 -10.80
N LEU A 324 5.66 -3.46 -10.93
CA LEU A 324 6.56 -4.61 -11.12
C LEU A 324 7.26 -4.58 -12.49
N THR A 325 6.57 -4.14 -13.54
CA THR A 325 7.18 -3.94 -14.86
C THR A 325 8.29 -2.89 -14.80
N LEU A 326 8.04 -1.75 -14.15
CA LEU A 326 9.02 -0.68 -13.99
C LEU A 326 10.23 -1.14 -13.15
N LEU A 327 9.99 -1.93 -12.10
CA LEU A 327 11.06 -2.54 -11.31
C LEU A 327 11.91 -3.49 -12.16
N GLY A 328 11.26 -4.32 -13.00
CA GLY A 328 11.94 -5.26 -13.89
C GLY A 328 12.69 -4.62 -15.05
N LEU A 329 12.30 -3.41 -15.49
CA LEU A 329 13.11 -2.63 -16.44
C LEU A 329 14.47 -2.25 -15.85
N ALA A 330 14.56 -2.16 -14.52
CA ALA A 330 15.78 -1.83 -13.77
C ALA A 330 16.45 -0.51 -14.21
N GLU A 331 15.67 0.40 -14.81
CA GLU A 331 16.17 1.66 -15.33
C GLU A 331 16.19 2.74 -14.24
N PRO A 332 17.36 3.25 -13.88
CA PRO A 332 17.51 4.25 -12.84
C PRO A 332 16.68 5.52 -13.06
N SER A 333 16.58 5.97 -14.30
CA SER A 333 15.83 7.17 -14.69
C SER A 333 14.32 7.07 -14.45
N MET A 334 13.78 5.85 -14.40
CA MET A 334 12.35 5.61 -14.22
C MET A 334 11.93 5.46 -12.76
N LEU A 335 12.88 5.35 -11.83
CA LEU A 335 12.60 5.01 -10.43
C LEU A 335 11.81 6.10 -9.70
N SER A 336 12.15 7.39 -9.92
CA SER A 336 11.40 8.51 -9.34
C SER A 336 9.96 8.56 -9.89
N ALA A 337 9.77 8.33 -11.18
CA ALA A 337 8.44 8.24 -11.80
C ALA A 337 7.64 7.04 -11.28
N MET A 338 8.29 5.88 -11.06
CA MET A 338 7.70 4.70 -10.44
C MET A 338 7.20 4.99 -9.02
N LEU A 339 8.02 5.64 -8.19
CA LEU A 339 7.65 6.00 -6.81
C LEU A 339 6.51 7.03 -6.77
N PHE A 340 6.53 8.03 -7.66
CA PHE A 340 5.44 8.99 -7.80
C PHE A 340 4.12 8.28 -8.18
N TYR A 341 4.17 7.37 -9.16
CA TYR A 341 3.03 6.56 -9.55
C TYR A 341 2.53 5.68 -8.39
N LEU A 342 3.44 5.09 -7.62
CA LEU A 342 3.08 4.27 -6.45
C LEU A 342 2.25 5.07 -5.45
N ILE A 343 2.70 6.27 -5.08
CA ILE A 343 1.98 7.14 -4.12
C ILE A 343 0.62 7.54 -4.70
N SER A 344 0.59 8.12 -5.91
CA SER A 344 -0.62 8.59 -6.56
C SER A 344 -1.66 7.48 -6.73
N SER A 345 -1.26 6.32 -7.25
CA SER A 345 -2.16 5.18 -7.45
C SER A 345 -2.67 4.58 -6.14
N THR A 346 -1.84 4.55 -5.08
CA THR A 346 -2.24 4.04 -3.77
C THR A 346 -3.31 4.92 -3.15
N LEU A 347 -3.12 6.24 -3.14
CA LEU A 347 -4.11 7.19 -2.64
C LEU A 347 -5.42 7.13 -3.42
N ALA A 348 -5.33 7.10 -4.77
CA ALA A 348 -6.52 7.09 -5.64
C ALA A 348 -7.34 5.80 -5.51
N VAL A 349 -6.68 4.63 -5.52
CA VAL A 349 -7.37 3.35 -5.37
C VAL A 349 -7.99 3.23 -3.99
N THR A 350 -7.30 3.68 -2.93
CA THR A 350 -7.84 3.70 -1.57
C THR A 350 -9.05 4.63 -1.46
N ALA A 351 -8.98 5.84 -2.03
CA ALA A 351 -10.13 6.77 -2.09
C ALA A 351 -11.33 6.13 -2.80
N PHE A 352 -11.08 5.45 -3.94
CA PHE A 352 -12.13 4.77 -4.68
C PHE A 352 -12.71 3.58 -3.91
N VAL A 353 -11.89 2.77 -3.22
CA VAL A 353 -12.37 1.69 -2.34
C VAL A 353 -13.32 2.21 -1.26
N LEU A 354 -12.99 3.31 -0.61
CA LEU A 354 -13.89 3.91 0.40
C LEU A 354 -15.17 4.48 -0.25
N LEU A 355 -15.04 5.05 -1.44
CA LEU A 355 -16.16 5.65 -2.18
C LEU A 355 -17.15 4.59 -2.68
N THR A 356 -16.69 3.38 -3.04
CA THR A 356 -17.57 2.32 -3.56
C THR A 356 -18.71 1.99 -2.62
N GLU A 357 -18.46 1.91 -1.30
CA GLU A 357 -19.52 1.66 -0.33
C GLU A 357 -20.57 2.76 -0.31
N LEU A 358 -20.12 4.02 -0.40
CA LEU A 358 -21.03 5.16 -0.37
C LEU A 358 -21.93 5.20 -1.61
N ILE A 359 -21.41 4.79 -2.77
CA ILE A 359 -22.16 4.67 -4.02
C ILE A 359 -23.12 3.46 -3.95
N GLU A 360 -22.68 2.32 -3.42
CA GLU A 360 -23.50 1.12 -3.32
C GLU A 360 -24.74 1.33 -2.43
N ARG A 361 -24.67 2.22 -1.45
CA ARG A 361 -25.82 2.59 -0.61
C ARG A 361 -26.97 3.26 -1.39
N ILE A 362 -26.71 3.83 -2.57
CA ILE A 362 -27.75 4.39 -3.44
C ILE A 362 -28.74 3.29 -3.88
N TYR A 363 -28.28 2.02 -3.92
CA TYR A 363 -29.03 0.89 -4.46
C TYR A 363 -29.55 -0.10 -3.41
N THR A 364 -29.27 0.09 -2.11
CA THR A 364 -29.70 -0.87 -1.07
C THR A 364 -31.19 -0.74 -0.77
N PRO A 365 -31.99 -1.81 -0.95
CA PRO A 365 -33.46 -1.78 -0.75
C PRO A 365 -33.89 -1.44 0.70
N ALA A 366 -33.03 -1.69 1.67
CA ALA A 366 -33.34 -1.44 3.10
C ALA A 366 -33.52 0.06 3.40
N ASP A 367 -32.75 0.92 2.76
CA ASP A 367 -32.91 2.38 2.93
C ASP A 367 -34.12 2.91 2.16
N SER A 368 -34.51 2.27 1.03
CA SER A 368 -35.73 2.61 0.29
C SER A 368 -37.00 2.22 1.04
N VAL A 369 -37.01 1.08 1.74
CA VAL A 369 -38.16 0.66 2.56
C VAL A 369 -38.34 1.58 3.78
N PHE A 370 -37.24 2.02 4.41
CA PHE A 370 -37.31 2.97 5.52
C PHE A 370 -37.70 4.38 5.07
N ALA A 371 -37.23 4.81 3.90
CA ALA A 371 -37.62 6.07 3.27
C ALA A 371 -39.09 6.04 2.82
N LEU A 372 -39.55 4.94 2.21
CA LEU A 372 -40.96 4.72 1.86
C LEU A 372 -41.86 4.73 3.10
N SER A 373 -41.44 4.09 4.20
CA SER A 373 -42.22 4.12 5.43
C SER A 373 -42.30 5.51 6.07
N MET A 374 -41.24 6.33 5.96
CA MET A 374 -41.26 7.74 6.39
C MET A 374 -42.12 8.61 5.48
N GLU A 375 -42.12 8.35 4.16
CA GLU A 375 -42.92 9.07 3.20
C GLU A 375 -44.43 8.77 3.35
N PHE A 376 -44.80 7.56 3.76
CA PHE A 376 -46.18 7.18 4.09
C PHE A 376 -46.72 7.82 5.37
N PHE A 377 -45.85 8.24 6.29
CA PHE A 377 -46.24 8.90 7.54
C PHE A 377 -46.00 10.42 7.54
N ALA A 378 -45.48 10.99 6.43
CA ALA A 378 -45.36 12.44 6.29
C ALA A 378 -46.71 13.05 5.88
N PRO A 379 -47.15 14.18 6.46
CA PRO A 379 -48.33 14.92 5.99
C PRO A 379 -48.15 15.37 4.53
N GLU A 380 -49.20 15.28 3.75
CA GLU A 380 -49.26 15.83 2.36
C GLU A 380 -49.04 17.35 2.39
N GLU A 381 -47.81 17.79 2.36
CA GLU A 381 -47.46 19.15 1.98
C GLU A 381 -47.31 19.22 0.46
N GLU A 382 -48.01 20.18 -0.14
CA GLU A 382 -48.18 20.44 -1.56
C GLU A 382 -46.94 20.16 -2.40
N LYS A 383 -47.09 19.28 -3.39
CA LYS A 383 -46.12 19.09 -4.48
C LYS A 383 -46.05 20.39 -5.31
N GLN A 384 -45.18 21.30 -4.92
CA GLN A 384 -44.74 22.34 -5.84
C GLN A 384 -43.92 21.68 -6.95
N GLU A 385 -44.42 21.72 -8.15
CA GLU A 385 -43.68 21.46 -9.39
C GLU A 385 -42.52 22.46 -9.47
N SER A 386 -41.36 22.09 -8.95
CA SER A 386 -40.17 22.90 -9.14
C SER A 386 -39.58 22.60 -10.51
N ALA A 387 -39.57 23.58 -11.38
CA ALA A 387 -38.83 23.58 -12.63
C ALA A 387 -37.32 23.48 -12.32
N GLY A 388 -36.77 22.28 -12.57
CA GLY A 388 -35.37 21.97 -12.34
C GLY A 388 -35.17 20.96 -11.19
N VAL A 389 -34.64 19.79 -11.50
CA VAL A 389 -34.30 18.79 -10.47
C VAL A 389 -33.06 19.27 -9.73
N ALA A 390 -33.25 19.78 -8.51
CA ALA A 390 -32.12 20.11 -7.64
C ALA A 390 -31.34 18.83 -7.29
N ILE A 391 -30.08 18.74 -7.71
CA ILE A 391 -29.22 17.61 -7.37
C ILE A 391 -28.88 17.71 -5.88
N PRO A 392 -29.23 16.73 -5.03
CA PRO A 392 -28.88 16.77 -3.62
C PRO A 392 -27.37 16.85 -3.45
N ALA A 393 -26.90 17.64 -2.48
CA ALA A 393 -25.45 17.84 -2.24
C ALA A 393 -24.67 16.53 -2.05
N ALA A 394 -25.30 15.52 -1.44
CA ALA A 394 -24.72 14.19 -1.30
C ALA A 394 -24.46 13.50 -2.66
N MET A 395 -25.39 13.57 -3.59
CA MET A 395 -25.23 12.99 -4.92
C MET A 395 -24.18 13.76 -5.73
N ALA A 396 -24.14 15.08 -5.62
CA ALA A 396 -23.11 15.91 -6.25
C ALA A 396 -21.73 15.54 -5.73
N PHE A 397 -21.58 15.39 -4.40
CA PHE A 397 -20.32 14.94 -3.79
C PHE A 397 -19.87 13.56 -4.29
N LEU A 398 -20.78 12.57 -4.31
CA LEU A 398 -20.47 11.21 -4.79
C LEU A 398 -20.07 11.23 -6.27
N GLY A 399 -20.83 11.94 -7.12
CA GLY A 399 -20.54 12.06 -8.55
C GLY A 399 -19.19 12.74 -8.82
N MET A 400 -18.91 13.87 -8.16
CA MET A 400 -17.64 14.59 -8.32
C MET A 400 -16.46 13.75 -7.82
N SER A 401 -16.60 13.10 -6.66
CA SER A 401 -15.56 12.22 -6.11
C SER A 401 -15.31 11.01 -7.01
N PHE A 402 -16.37 10.45 -7.60
CA PHE A 402 -16.26 9.36 -8.57
C PHE A 402 -15.52 9.80 -9.82
N VAL A 403 -15.87 10.94 -10.42
CA VAL A 403 -15.18 11.48 -11.59
C VAL A 403 -13.70 11.76 -11.28
N ALA A 404 -13.39 12.34 -10.11
CA ALA A 404 -12.02 12.58 -9.70
C ALA A 404 -11.22 11.26 -9.58
N CYS A 405 -11.77 10.22 -8.92
CA CYS A 405 -11.14 8.90 -8.87
C CYS A 405 -10.93 8.31 -10.27
N ALA A 406 -11.95 8.40 -11.14
CA ALA A 406 -11.88 7.88 -12.50
C ALA A 406 -10.77 8.56 -13.31
N LEU A 407 -10.67 9.89 -13.25
CA LEU A 407 -9.63 10.66 -13.94
C LEU A 407 -8.21 10.29 -13.43
N ILE A 408 -8.03 10.15 -12.11
CA ILE A 408 -6.72 9.80 -11.54
C ILE A 408 -6.33 8.38 -11.95
N ILE A 409 -7.22 7.40 -11.80
CA ILE A 409 -6.92 5.99 -12.09
C ILE A 409 -6.72 5.77 -13.60
N ALA A 410 -7.55 6.40 -14.45
CA ALA A 410 -7.36 6.36 -15.90
C ALA A 410 -6.08 7.08 -16.33
N GLY A 411 -5.62 8.08 -15.57
CA GLY A 411 -4.46 8.89 -15.89
C GLY A 411 -4.77 10.02 -16.87
N LEU A 412 -5.91 10.69 -16.67
CA LEU A 412 -6.34 11.83 -17.49
C LEU A 412 -5.98 13.17 -16.81
N PRO A 413 -5.65 14.21 -17.62
CA PRO A 413 -5.38 15.54 -17.07
C PRO A 413 -6.60 16.08 -16.29
N PRO A 414 -6.40 16.96 -15.29
CA PRO A 414 -5.14 17.60 -14.83
C PRO A 414 -4.56 16.98 -13.54
N LEU A 415 -4.94 15.75 -13.18
CA LEU A 415 -4.70 15.18 -11.85
C LEU A 415 -3.39 14.38 -11.76
N SER A 416 -2.99 13.99 -10.53
CA SER A 416 -1.72 13.31 -10.23
C SER A 416 -1.49 12.02 -11.02
N GLY A 417 -2.54 11.27 -11.35
CA GLY A 417 -2.45 10.06 -12.17
C GLY A 417 -1.94 10.32 -13.59
N PHE A 418 -2.29 11.47 -14.18
CA PHE A 418 -1.76 11.89 -15.47
C PHE A 418 -0.26 12.20 -15.37
N ILE A 419 0.14 13.01 -14.38
CA ILE A 419 1.55 13.38 -14.17
C ILE A 419 2.40 12.12 -13.98
N ALA A 420 1.90 11.17 -13.15
CA ALA A 420 2.58 9.91 -12.90
C ALA A 420 2.83 9.11 -14.19
N LYS A 421 1.78 8.89 -15.00
CA LYS A 421 1.88 8.14 -16.24
C LYS A 421 2.66 8.90 -17.32
N PHE A 422 2.52 10.21 -17.37
CA PHE A 422 3.26 11.06 -18.28
C PHE A 422 4.78 11.00 -18.02
N ASN A 423 5.20 11.08 -16.75
CA ASN A 423 6.61 10.93 -16.39
C ASN A 423 7.16 9.55 -16.78
N ILE A 424 6.39 8.47 -16.56
CA ILE A 424 6.79 7.13 -17.00
C ILE A 424 6.97 7.09 -18.53
N LEU A 425 6.01 7.63 -19.29
CA LEU A 425 6.08 7.67 -20.74
C LEU A 425 7.22 8.54 -21.25
N HIS A 426 7.46 9.68 -20.61
CA HIS A 426 8.55 10.59 -20.96
C HIS A 426 9.90 9.88 -20.86
N HIS A 427 10.20 9.22 -19.76
CA HIS A 427 11.44 8.46 -19.60
C HIS A 427 11.50 7.24 -20.52
N LEU A 428 10.37 6.51 -20.68
CA LEU A 428 10.33 5.34 -21.57
C LEU A 428 10.67 5.68 -23.01
N LEU A 429 10.22 6.82 -23.52
CA LEU A 429 10.50 7.29 -24.88
C LEU A 429 11.94 7.76 -25.09
N GLN A 430 12.69 8.01 -24.02
CA GLN A 430 14.12 8.35 -24.10
C GLN A 430 15.03 7.11 -24.17
N LEU A 431 14.50 5.92 -23.80
CA LEU A 431 15.26 4.68 -23.84
C LEU A 431 15.36 4.12 -25.27
N PRO A 432 16.42 3.36 -25.58
CA PRO A 432 16.51 2.64 -26.84
C PRO A 432 15.34 1.71 -27.03
N PHE A 433 14.76 1.69 -28.21
CA PHE A 433 13.59 0.88 -28.50
C PHE A 433 13.87 -0.61 -28.40
N SER A 434 13.12 -1.29 -27.54
CA SER A 434 13.10 -2.74 -27.42
C SER A 434 11.66 -3.25 -27.49
N LEU A 435 11.47 -4.54 -27.70
CA LEU A 435 10.13 -5.16 -27.70
C LEU A 435 9.40 -4.94 -26.39
N SER A 436 10.11 -5.05 -25.25
CA SER A 436 9.53 -4.85 -23.91
C SER A 436 9.05 -3.41 -23.69
N HIS A 437 9.79 -2.40 -24.21
CA HIS A 437 9.38 -1.00 -24.13
C HIS A 437 8.09 -0.74 -24.93
N TRP A 438 7.98 -1.29 -26.14
CA TRP A 438 6.77 -1.21 -26.94
C TRP A 438 5.58 -1.90 -26.26
N LEU A 439 5.78 -3.11 -25.70
CA LEU A 439 4.74 -3.82 -24.97
C LEU A 439 4.25 -3.03 -23.77
N LEU A 440 5.17 -2.43 -23.00
CA LEU A 440 4.79 -1.56 -21.88
C LEU A 440 3.97 -0.36 -22.34
N LEU A 441 4.43 0.33 -23.40
CA LEU A 441 3.71 1.51 -23.95
C LEU A 441 2.29 1.13 -24.38
N ILE A 442 2.15 0.06 -25.15
CA ILE A 442 0.84 -0.41 -25.64
C ILE A 442 -0.06 -0.80 -24.46
N LEU A 443 0.44 -1.59 -23.51
CA LEU A 443 -0.34 -2.05 -22.36
C LEU A 443 -0.71 -0.91 -21.42
N LEU A 444 0.16 0.09 -21.25
CA LEU A 444 -0.15 1.27 -20.45
C LEU A 444 -1.28 2.11 -21.07
N MET A 445 -1.27 2.28 -22.39
CA MET A 445 -2.35 2.95 -23.13
C MET A 445 -3.67 2.15 -23.06
N LEU A 446 -3.59 0.83 -23.28
CA LEU A 446 -4.75 -0.05 -23.17
C LEU A 446 -5.33 -0.06 -21.75
N ALA A 447 -4.49 -0.10 -20.70
CA ALA A 447 -4.94 -0.04 -19.33
C ALA A 447 -5.67 1.30 -19.02
N GLY A 448 -5.18 2.40 -19.55
CA GLY A 448 -5.86 3.69 -19.48
C GLY A 448 -7.23 3.67 -20.18
N LEU A 449 -7.28 3.14 -21.40
CA LEU A 449 -8.53 3.03 -22.19
C LEU A 449 -9.55 2.12 -21.51
N THR A 450 -9.13 0.93 -21.02
CA THR A 450 -10.03 0.03 -20.29
C THR A 450 -10.56 0.65 -19.00
N ALA A 451 -9.74 1.45 -18.30
CA ALA A 451 -10.19 2.20 -17.14
C ALA A 451 -11.27 3.22 -17.52
N ILE A 452 -11.05 4.02 -18.58
CA ILE A 452 -12.06 4.99 -19.05
C ILE A 452 -13.39 4.27 -19.37
N ILE A 453 -13.33 3.16 -20.12
CA ILE A 453 -14.55 2.42 -20.51
C ILE A 453 -15.25 1.85 -19.26
N ALA A 454 -14.52 1.24 -18.33
CA ALA A 454 -15.09 0.64 -17.12
C ALA A 454 -15.74 1.70 -16.22
N PHE A 455 -15.04 2.81 -15.95
CA PHE A 455 -15.57 3.90 -15.14
C PHE A 455 -16.75 4.62 -15.81
N MET A 456 -16.69 4.90 -17.12
CA MET A 456 -17.81 5.47 -17.87
C MET A 456 -19.04 4.58 -17.79
N ARG A 457 -18.90 3.29 -18.07
CA ARG A 457 -20.00 2.32 -18.00
C ARG A 457 -20.63 2.25 -16.62
N PHE A 458 -19.79 2.19 -15.57
CA PHE A 458 -20.27 2.18 -14.19
C PHE A 458 -20.92 3.53 -13.81
N GLY A 459 -20.29 4.66 -14.18
CA GLY A 459 -20.80 6.01 -13.88
C GLY A 459 -22.15 6.28 -14.52
N VAL A 460 -22.33 5.94 -15.81
CA VAL A 460 -23.63 6.07 -16.50
C VAL A 460 -24.71 5.26 -15.77
N ARG A 461 -24.40 4.01 -15.43
CA ARG A 461 -25.35 3.16 -14.70
C ARG A 461 -25.68 3.70 -13.30
N SER A 462 -24.71 4.29 -12.60
CA SER A 462 -24.87 4.69 -11.21
C SER A 462 -25.49 6.08 -11.01
N PHE A 463 -25.26 7.00 -11.94
CA PHE A 463 -25.65 8.41 -11.77
C PHE A 463 -26.65 8.92 -12.82
N TRP A 464 -26.79 8.24 -13.97
CA TRP A 464 -27.65 8.68 -15.06
C TRP A 464 -28.91 7.83 -15.30
N THR A 465 -29.01 6.64 -14.67
CA THR A 465 -30.25 5.87 -14.75
C THR A 465 -31.26 6.41 -13.74
N ALA A 466 -32.51 6.65 -14.21
CA ALA A 466 -33.59 7.35 -13.50
C ALA A 466 -34.15 6.64 -12.22
N GLN A 467 -33.45 5.66 -11.65
CA GLN A 467 -33.92 4.88 -10.51
C GLN A 467 -33.49 5.43 -9.13
N ALA A 468 -32.69 6.47 -9.05
CA ALA A 468 -32.24 7.03 -7.78
C ALA A 468 -33.27 8.04 -7.24
N THR A 469 -34.29 7.55 -6.56
CA THR A 469 -35.32 8.41 -5.96
C THR A 469 -34.95 8.94 -4.58
N THR A 470 -33.95 8.38 -3.91
CA THR A 470 -33.54 8.81 -2.55
C THR A 470 -32.07 9.16 -2.49
N SER A 471 -31.79 10.37 -2.01
CA SER A 471 -30.42 10.81 -1.72
C SER A 471 -29.86 10.07 -0.50
N PRO A 472 -28.67 9.41 -0.61
CA PRO A 472 -28.08 8.74 0.54
C PRO A 472 -27.68 9.75 1.62
N ARG A 473 -27.91 9.39 2.89
CA ARG A 473 -27.45 10.20 4.01
C ARG A 473 -25.95 9.95 4.24
N LEU A 474 -25.13 10.93 3.89
CA LEU A 474 -23.68 10.89 4.11
C LEU A 474 -23.32 11.50 5.46
N LYS A 475 -22.49 10.82 6.24
CA LYS A 475 -21.88 11.36 7.44
C LYS A 475 -20.52 11.96 7.13
N LEU A 476 -20.13 13.01 7.85
CA LEU A 476 -18.82 13.66 7.67
C LEU A 476 -17.66 12.65 7.86
N ASN A 477 -17.78 11.70 8.79
CA ASN A 477 -16.77 10.66 9.03
C ASN A 477 -16.62 9.66 7.86
N GLU A 478 -17.55 9.65 6.91
CA GLU A 478 -17.50 8.82 5.71
C GLU A 478 -17.03 9.62 4.49
N ALA A 479 -17.58 10.80 4.31
CA ALA A 479 -17.21 11.70 3.22
C ALA A 479 -15.82 12.35 3.42
N GLY A 480 -15.47 12.69 4.66
CA GLY A 480 -14.22 13.36 5.01
C GLY A 480 -12.96 12.61 4.57
N PRO A 481 -12.81 11.30 4.89
CA PRO A 481 -11.66 10.51 4.45
C PRO A 481 -11.51 10.42 2.93
N VAL A 482 -12.62 10.25 2.20
CA VAL A 482 -12.62 10.25 0.73
C VAL A 482 -12.15 11.59 0.19
N LEU A 483 -12.72 12.69 0.72
CA LEU A 483 -12.32 14.05 0.35
C LEU A 483 -10.84 14.31 0.66
N LEU A 484 -10.36 13.90 1.84
CA LEU A 484 -8.96 14.06 2.25
C LEU A 484 -8.02 13.40 1.23
N LEU A 485 -8.28 12.13 0.87
CA LEU A 485 -7.44 11.39 -0.08
C LEU A 485 -7.47 12.02 -1.47
N LEU A 486 -8.63 12.50 -1.93
CA LEU A 486 -8.76 13.20 -3.21
C LEU A 486 -8.03 14.56 -3.21
N VAL A 487 -8.17 15.33 -2.14
CA VAL A 487 -7.44 16.60 -1.98
C VAL A 487 -5.93 16.35 -2.00
N LEU A 488 -5.46 15.28 -1.37
CA LEU A 488 -4.05 14.89 -1.44
C LEU A 488 -3.62 14.50 -2.87
N CYS A 489 -4.43 13.74 -3.61
CA CYS A 489 -4.14 13.45 -5.02
C CYS A 489 -4.10 14.73 -5.88
N ILE A 490 -4.96 15.70 -5.59
CA ILE A 490 -4.96 17.01 -6.26
C ILE A 490 -3.70 17.79 -5.85
N SER A 491 -3.36 17.82 -4.55
CA SER A 491 -2.16 18.51 -4.06
C SER A 491 -0.87 17.95 -4.66
N LEU A 492 -0.79 16.62 -4.89
CA LEU A 492 0.34 16.01 -5.59
C LEU A 492 0.52 16.55 -7.02
N ALA A 493 -0.54 17.01 -7.68
CA ALA A 493 -0.42 17.62 -9.00
C ALA A 493 0.15 19.05 -8.93
N PHE A 494 -0.26 19.83 -7.91
CA PHE A 494 0.23 21.20 -7.72
C PHE A 494 1.63 21.25 -7.11
N PHE A 495 1.94 20.33 -6.20
CA PHE A 495 3.23 20.22 -5.52
C PHE A 495 4.08 19.07 -6.07
N ALA A 496 4.00 18.84 -7.39
CA ALA A 496 4.75 17.75 -8.04
C ALA A 496 6.27 17.95 -7.94
N GLU A 497 6.79 19.18 -8.06
CA GLU A 497 8.22 19.47 -8.05
C GLU A 497 8.90 19.17 -6.69
N PRO A 498 8.42 19.65 -5.52
CA PRO A 498 9.00 19.30 -4.23
C PRO A 498 9.01 17.78 -3.98
N LEU A 499 7.92 17.09 -4.36
CA LEU A 499 7.86 15.65 -4.22
C LEU A 499 8.86 14.97 -5.16
N HIS A 500 8.97 15.41 -6.42
CA HIS A 500 9.92 14.85 -7.39
C HIS A 500 11.35 14.96 -6.87
N ASN A 501 11.74 16.11 -6.33
CA ASN A 501 13.06 16.33 -5.72
C ASN A 501 13.34 15.37 -4.55
N LEU A 502 12.34 15.07 -3.71
CA LEU A 502 12.45 14.05 -2.66
C LEU A 502 12.63 12.65 -3.27
N LEU A 503 11.83 12.31 -4.29
CA LEU A 503 11.89 11.01 -4.95
C LEU A 503 13.22 10.79 -5.70
N GLU A 504 13.81 11.84 -6.25
CA GLU A 504 15.15 11.78 -6.85
C GLU A 504 16.22 11.49 -5.79
N ARG A 505 16.14 12.10 -4.61
CA ARG A 505 17.06 11.78 -3.50
C ARG A 505 16.91 10.33 -3.05
N ILE A 506 15.67 9.82 -2.96
CA ILE A 506 15.42 8.41 -2.65
C ILE A 506 16.00 7.49 -3.73
N THR A 507 15.83 7.86 -5.00
CA THR A 507 16.40 7.14 -6.14
C THR A 507 17.92 7.07 -6.06
N ALA A 508 18.57 8.18 -5.74
CA ALA A 508 20.02 8.24 -5.57
C ALA A 508 20.48 7.34 -4.39
N ASP A 509 19.76 7.34 -3.27
CA ASP A 509 20.08 6.48 -2.13
C ASP A 509 19.98 4.97 -2.50
N LEU A 510 18.97 4.58 -3.27
CA LEU A 510 18.78 3.19 -3.72
C LEU A 510 19.85 2.75 -4.74
N GLN A 511 20.31 3.65 -5.60
CA GLN A 511 21.35 3.36 -6.59
C GLN A 511 22.75 3.27 -5.97
N HIS A 512 22.96 3.88 -4.80
CA HIS A 512 24.23 3.88 -4.09
C HIS A 512 24.12 3.16 -2.74
N PRO A 513 23.90 1.81 -2.73
CA PRO A 513 23.68 1.04 -1.50
C PRO A 513 24.89 1.02 -0.56
N GLN A 514 26.08 1.41 -1.00
CA GLN A 514 27.30 1.47 -0.18
C GLN A 514 27.08 2.26 1.12
N ARG A 515 26.37 3.38 1.04
CA ARG A 515 26.05 4.19 2.22
C ARG A 515 25.23 3.42 3.26
N TYR A 516 24.22 2.68 2.78
CA TYR A 516 23.39 1.83 3.63
C TYR A 516 24.26 0.75 4.30
N ILE A 517 25.11 0.08 3.52
CA ILE A 517 25.99 -1.00 3.97
C ILE A 517 26.96 -0.47 5.03
N GLU A 518 27.71 0.59 4.73
CA GLU A 518 28.72 1.15 5.62
C GLU A 518 28.11 1.66 6.94
N GLN A 519 27.02 2.42 6.89
CA GLN A 519 26.41 2.97 8.09
C GLN A 519 25.84 1.88 9.00
N VAL A 520 25.19 0.84 8.44
CA VAL A 520 24.65 -0.26 9.24
C VAL A 520 25.78 -1.08 9.88
N LEU A 521 26.81 -1.45 9.10
CA LEU A 521 27.92 -2.30 9.60
C LEU A 521 28.89 -1.55 10.52
N SER A 522 29.04 -0.24 10.37
CA SER A 522 29.90 0.59 11.23
C SER A 522 29.25 1.04 12.54
N THR A 523 27.92 0.86 12.66
CA THR A 523 27.21 1.23 13.90
C THR A 523 27.64 0.33 15.04
N LEU A 524 28.30 0.93 16.05
CA LEU A 524 28.80 0.21 17.21
C LEU A 524 27.75 0.17 18.32
N PRO A 525 27.73 -0.94 19.11
CA PRO A 525 26.94 -0.99 20.34
C PRO A 525 27.33 0.15 21.28
N THR A 526 26.33 0.76 21.91
CA THR A 526 26.59 1.77 22.95
C THR A 526 27.30 1.08 24.11
N ARG A 527 28.56 1.48 24.44
CA ARG A 527 29.22 1.03 25.65
C ARG A 527 28.35 1.42 26.84
N LYS A 528 27.82 0.43 27.57
CA LYS A 528 27.45 0.68 28.97
C LYS A 528 28.72 1.07 29.67
N GLU A 529 28.84 2.30 30.14
CA GLU A 529 29.81 2.62 31.18
C GLU A 529 29.53 1.64 32.32
N ALA A 530 30.49 0.79 32.62
CA ALA A 530 30.39 -0.11 33.76
C ALA A 530 30.19 0.74 35.02
N PRO A 531 29.25 0.37 35.92
CA PRO A 531 28.97 1.11 37.12
C PRO A 531 30.20 1.20 38.03
#